data_6ea9e5add04265b17efd60879961a658
#
_entry.id   6ea9e5add04265b17efd60879961a658
#
_cell.length_a   1.000
_cell.length_b   1.000
_cell.length_c   1.000
_cell.angle_alpha   90.00
_cell.angle_beta   90.00
_cell.angle_gamma   90.00
#
_symmetry.space_group_name_H-M   'P 1'
#
loop_
_entity.id
_entity.type
_entity.pdbx_description
1 polymer ?
#
loop_
_entity_poly.entity_id
_entity_poly.type
_entity_poly.pdbx_seq_one_letter_code
_entity_poly.pdbx_strand_id
1 'polypeptide(L)'
;MQPPNRHSEPSLPADRTVWDVAICGGGLAGLLLARQLRREMPELSVVVVERLARPLPDACHKVGESSVELGCQYFERLGLRQYMLERQLPKMGLRFFPGGGDLPLHLRAEIGPCAEPIVSSYQLDRGRLESDLRGFLEADGATLIEGAQVGPIELGQDGALHRVSFTKDGGTQTLTSRWVVDATGRNALLRRQHKLTRSSRHTASSGWFRIAGRFDINVLVPASETEWHSRPLAQKRWLSTNHFMGDGYWVWVIPLATGNTSIGVVIHEDTHDYHEIAGLESTRAFIEKHEPHLAKALADAEVLDFLCLRNYSYSISQGWSKDRWALVGVAGAFVDPLFSPGNDFIALANCFTVEMLRADRAGEDLAERAGMLNMQYRALLHGSFELFRQAAPIYGHASAMSTKVFWNNFAYWSFTCQYYQQNLCRLKGDDQLRVGAIGRRFLELTSHVELLLHTWACMAPERPRPVFLQAPAFPSVLIDAHTTVATKMTLDETLAYMQRRLEQGLEIIGEIVLRIVQELGDERGKELLERVQFVTWGVPVPRRRTQLESLPSIERRHRLPDLARDVERGLGPVRRHAAAALARDMLVSIAGG
;
A
#
# COMPACT_ATOMS: atom_id res chain seq x y z
N MET A 1 -12.57 25.77 1.83
CA MET A 1 -13.75 25.76 2.71
C MET A 1 -13.26 25.61 4.15
N GLN A 2 -13.40 26.63 4.98
CA GLN A 2 -13.16 26.48 6.42
C GLN A 2 -14.32 25.70 7.04
N PRO A 3 -14.07 24.78 7.99
CA PRO A 3 -15.16 24.11 8.70
C PRO A 3 -15.97 25.13 9.52
N PRO A 4 -17.29 24.96 9.63
CA PRO A 4 -18.11 25.85 10.41
C PRO A 4 -17.80 25.75 11.91
N ASN A 5 -17.52 26.89 12.51
CA ASN A 5 -17.25 27.03 13.94
C ASN A 5 -18.60 27.03 14.71
N ARG A 6 -19.10 25.89 15.17
CA ARG A 6 -20.15 25.81 16.18
C ARG A 6 -20.00 24.53 17.01
N HIS A 7 -19.59 24.71 18.25
CA HIS A 7 -19.64 23.69 19.28
C HIS A 7 -21.03 23.66 19.93
N SER A 8 -21.93 22.86 19.38
CA SER A 8 -23.09 22.37 20.12
C SER A 8 -22.88 20.86 20.29
N GLU A 9 -22.86 20.36 21.52
CA GLU A 9 -22.78 18.93 21.78
C GLU A 9 -23.95 18.23 21.10
N PRO A 10 -23.72 17.27 20.20
CA PRO A 10 -24.81 16.48 19.66
C PRO A 10 -25.27 15.48 20.73
N SER A 11 -26.34 15.82 21.43
CA SER A 11 -27.10 14.82 22.16
C SER A 11 -27.67 13.80 21.17
N LEU A 12 -27.72 12.50 21.56
CA LEU A 12 -28.45 11.50 20.77
C LEU A 12 -29.84 12.06 20.49
N PRO A 13 -30.32 12.03 19.22
CA PRO A 13 -31.70 12.41 18.93
C PRO A 13 -32.64 11.60 19.82
N ALA A 14 -33.43 12.26 20.68
CA ALA A 14 -34.26 11.64 21.69
C ALA A 14 -35.27 10.62 21.13
N ASP A 15 -35.55 10.70 19.83
CA ASP A 15 -36.60 9.88 19.15
C ASP A 15 -36.03 8.67 18.37
N ARG A 16 -34.69 8.49 18.27
CA ARG A 16 -34.17 7.41 17.44
C ARG A 16 -33.84 6.17 18.27
N THR A 17 -34.65 5.16 18.16
CA THR A 17 -34.51 3.87 18.87
C THR A 17 -33.55 2.90 18.15
N VAL A 18 -33.42 2.98 16.83
CA VAL A 18 -32.59 2.08 16.00
C VAL A 18 -31.83 2.85 14.93
N TRP A 19 -30.53 2.57 14.80
CA TRP A 19 -29.67 3.08 13.74
C TRP A 19 -29.55 2.08 12.58
N ASP A 20 -29.42 2.56 11.34
CA ASP A 20 -29.11 1.66 10.23
C ASP A 20 -27.68 1.15 10.34
N VAL A 21 -26.70 2.03 10.67
CA VAL A 21 -25.30 1.67 10.79
C VAL A 21 -24.66 2.32 12.02
N ALA A 22 -24.09 1.49 12.89
CA ALA A 22 -23.22 1.92 13.97
C ALA A 22 -21.75 1.62 13.63
N ILE A 23 -20.91 2.64 13.59
CA ILE A 23 -19.48 2.55 13.32
C ILE A 23 -18.72 2.73 14.64
N CYS A 24 -18.04 1.70 15.09
CA CYS A 24 -17.24 1.71 16.30
C CYS A 24 -15.82 2.16 16.00
N GLY A 25 -15.49 3.43 16.29
CA GLY A 25 -14.20 4.06 16.04
C GLY A 25 -14.25 5.17 14.99
N GLY A 26 -13.89 6.38 15.40
CA GLY A 26 -13.78 7.60 14.59
C GLY A 26 -12.35 7.91 14.13
N GLY A 27 -11.56 6.88 13.82
CA GLY A 27 -10.32 7.01 13.08
C GLY A 27 -10.57 7.10 11.57
N LEU A 28 -9.50 7.23 10.76
CA LEU A 28 -9.62 7.47 9.31
C LEU A 28 -10.57 6.50 8.60
N ALA A 29 -10.48 5.19 8.88
CA ALA A 29 -11.34 4.19 8.23
C ALA A 29 -12.82 4.40 8.53
N GLY A 30 -13.18 4.62 9.81
CA GLY A 30 -14.55 4.82 10.24
C GLY A 30 -15.13 6.15 9.73
N LEU A 31 -14.38 7.25 9.80
CA LEU A 31 -14.80 8.57 9.31
C LEU A 31 -15.04 8.55 7.80
N LEU A 32 -14.13 7.94 7.03
CA LEU A 32 -14.28 7.84 5.57
C LEU A 32 -15.44 6.92 5.18
N LEU A 33 -15.67 5.82 5.91
CA LEU A 33 -16.84 4.97 5.68
C LEU A 33 -18.14 5.72 5.94
N ALA A 34 -18.24 6.41 7.09
CA ALA A 34 -19.42 7.20 7.43
C ALA A 34 -19.70 8.27 6.34
N ARG A 35 -18.66 8.98 5.88
CA ARG A 35 -18.79 9.93 4.78
C ARG A 35 -19.22 9.26 3.48
N GLN A 36 -18.67 8.10 3.13
CA GLN A 36 -19.09 7.35 1.94
C GLN A 36 -20.57 6.95 2.02
N LEU A 37 -21.02 6.44 3.17
CA LEU A 37 -22.42 6.09 3.39
C LEU A 37 -23.34 7.30 3.25
N ARG A 38 -23.00 8.45 3.85
CA ARG A 38 -23.80 9.68 3.73
C ARG A 38 -23.89 10.20 2.30
N ARG A 39 -22.87 9.96 1.47
CA ARG A 39 -22.85 10.39 0.06
C ARG A 39 -23.50 9.41 -0.90
N GLU A 40 -23.34 8.10 -0.68
CA GLU A 40 -23.79 7.07 -1.62
C GLU A 40 -25.14 6.43 -1.21
N MET A 41 -25.51 6.54 0.07
CA MET A 41 -26.77 5.99 0.66
C MET A 41 -27.32 7.00 1.70
N PRO A 42 -27.69 8.21 1.25
CA PRO A 42 -28.02 9.33 2.16
C PRO A 42 -29.27 9.08 3.05
N GLU A 43 -30.08 8.10 2.70
CA GLU A 43 -31.24 7.67 3.49
C GLU A 43 -30.87 6.91 4.75
N LEU A 44 -29.64 6.34 4.85
CA LEU A 44 -29.22 5.60 6.02
C LEU A 44 -28.91 6.52 7.20
N SER A 45 -29.37 6.14 8.37
CA SER A 45 -28.94 6.75 9.62
C SER A 45 -27.60 6.15 10.06
N VAL A 46 -26.56 7.01 10.18
CA VAL A 46 -25.21 6.59 10.53
C VAL A 46 -24.79 7.25 11.83
N VAL A 47 -24.32 6.45 12.79
CA VAL A 47 -23.69 6.92 14.02
C VAL A 47 -22.27 6.40 14.14
N VAL A 48 -21.33 7.29 14.53
CA VAL A 48 -19.95 6.94 14.82
C VAL A 48 -19.69 7.14 16.31
N VAL A 49 -19.13 6.14 16.99
CA VAL A 49 -18.74 6.22 18.40
C VAL A 49 -17.22 6.26 18.51
N GLU A 50 -16.68 7.32 19.08
CA GLU A 50 -15.24 7.56 19.15
C GLU A 50 -14.78 7.94 20.56
N ARG A 51 -13.71 7.30 21.03
CA ARG A 51 -13.16 7.50 22.40
C ARG A 51 -12.54 8.87 22.63
N LEU A 52 -11.95 9.47 21.61
CA LEU A 52 -11.29 10.78 21.72
C LEU A 52 -12.28 11.90 21.39
N ALA A 53 -12.38 12.87 22.29
CA ALA A 53 -13.12 14.10 22.04
C ALA A 53 -12.19 15.16 21.42
N ARG A 54 -12.79 16.13 20.70
CA ARG A 54 -12.06 17.33 20.24
C ARG A 54 -11.75 18.31 21.39
N PRO A 55 -10.61 19.03 21.36
CA PRO A 55 -9.64 19.08 20.26
C PRO A 55 -8.76 17.82 20.22
N LEU A 56 -8.49 17.29 19.02
CA LEU A 56 -7.54 16.21 18.88
C LEU A 56 -6.11 16.73 18.98
N PRO A 57 -5.18 15.98 19.57
CA PRO A 57 -3.77 16.34 19.54
C PRO A 57 -3.24 16.25 18.10
N ASP A 58 -2.32 17.14 17.73
CA ASP A 58 -1.60 17.07 16.44
C ASP A 58 -0.80 15.77 16.33
N ALA A 59 -0.23 15.31 17.48
CA ALA A 59 0.41 14.01 17.59
C ALA A 59 -0.63 12.90 17.63
N CYS A 60 -0.76 12.15 16.55
CA CYS A 60 -1.74 11.08 16.53
C CYS A 60 -1.15 9.66 16.69
N HIS A 61 0.16 9.50 16.81
CA HIS A 61 0.84 8.21 17.00
C HIS A 61 0.29 7.09 16.10
N LYS A 62 0.03 7.41 14.83
CA LYS A 62 -0.59 6.49 13.86
C LYS A 62 0.30 6.31 12.65
N VAL A 63 0.50 5.07 12.23
CA VAL A 63 1.09 4.74 10.93
C VAL A 63 0.07 5.05 9.81
N GLY A 64 0.57 5.38 8.60
CA GLY A 64 -0.27 5.73 7.45
C GLY A 64 -0.30 7.22 7.16
N GLU A 65 0.81 7.91 7.43
CA GLU A 65 1.05 9.32 7.11
C GLU A 65 1.41 9.52 5.63
N SER A 66 1.72 8.44 4.91
CA SER A 66 1.94 8.45 3.47
C SER A 66 0.82 7.67 2.78
N SER A 67 0.27 8.21 1.70
CA SER A 67 -0.73 7.55 0.86
C SER A 67 -0.19 7.27 -0.53
N VAL A 68 -0.83 6.34 -1.24
CA VAL A 68 -0.60 6.09 -2.66
C VAL A 68 -1.89 6.28 -3.43
N GLU A 69 -1.82 6.10 -4.72
CA GLU A 69 -2.76 6.64 -5.69
C GLU A 69 -4.19 6.10 -5.50
N LEU A 70 -4.39 4.80 -5.24
CA LEU A 70 -5.72 4.23 -5.03
C LEU A 70 -6.41 4.85 -3.80
N GLY A 71 -5.70 4.94 -2.66
CA GLY A 71 -6.21 5.60 -1.46
C GLY A 71 -6.53 7.07 -1.71
N CYS A 72 -5.74 7.76 -2.54
CA CYS A 72 -5.99 9.15 -2.91
C CYS A 72 -7.20 9.31 -3.83
N GLN A 73 -7.37 8.40 -4.79
CA GLN A 73 -8.59 8.35 -5.61
C GLN A 73 -9.84 8.13 -4.75
N TYR A 74 -9.74 7.37 -3.66
CA TYR A 74 -10.83 7.22 -2.72
C TYR A 74 -11.17 8.56 -2.01
N PHE A 75 -10.16 9.33 -1.58
CA PHE A 75 -10.42 10.68 -1.05
C PHE A 75 -11.10 11.59 -2.08
N GLU A 76 -10.67 11.56 -3.34
CA GLU A 76 -11.28 12.35 -4.41
C GLU A 76 -12.73 11.94 -4.68
N ARG A 77 -13.01 10.63 -4.72
CA ARG A 77 -14.38 10.07 -4.82
C ARG A 77 -15.29 10.56 -3.70
N LEU A 78 -14.74 10.74 -2.49
CA LEU A 78 -15.45 11.29 -1.35
C LEU A 78 -15.55 12.82 -1.34
N GLY A 79 -15.12 13.48 -2.42
CA GLY A 79 -15.18 14.94 -2.56
C GLY A 79 -14.16 15.70 -1.72
N LEU A 80 -13.05 15.06 -1.37
CA LEU A 80 -11.99 15.65 -0.53
C LEU A 80 -10.82 16.23 -1.34
N ARG A 81 -10.88 16.23 -2.68
CA ARG A 81 -9.76 16.68 -3.54
C ARG A 81 -9.27 18.08 -3.17
N GLN A 82 -10.19 19.05 -3.07
CA GLN A 82 -9.82 20.43 -2.75
C GLN A 82 -9.20 20.53 -1.34
N TYR A 83 -9.77 19.83 -0.37
CA TYR A 83 -9.21 19.75 0.98
C TYR A 83 -7.79 19.19 0.98
N MET A 84 -7.54 18.10 0.23
CA MET A 84 -6.21 17.50 0.15
C MET A 84 -5.17 18.45 -0.43
N LEU A 85 -5.54 19.20 -1.48
CA LEU A 85 -4.65 20.20 -2.10
C LEU A 85 -4.34 21.38 -1.17
N GLU A 86 -5.28 21.80 -0.33
CA GLU A 86 -5.14 22.97 0.55
C GLU A 86 -4.51 22.64 1.90
N ARG A 87 -4.70 21.41 2.40
CA ARG A 87 -4.43 21.07 3.82
C ARG A 87 -3.43 19.96 4.02
N GLN A 88 -3.06 19.22 2.96
CA GLN A 88 -2.10 18.13 2.99
C GLN A 88 -0.94 18.43 2.03
N LEU A 89 0.18 17.70 2.13
CA LEU A 89 1.30 17.90 1.22
C LEU A 89 1.17 17.01 -0.03
N PRO A 90 1.42 17.56 -1.24
CA PRO A 90 1.53 16.72 -2.43
C PRO A 90 2.73 15.80 -2.28
N LYS A 91 2.56 14.52 -2.62
CA LYS A 91 3.62 13.53 -2.56
C LYS A 91 4.28 13.38 -3.94
N MET A 92 5.61 13.51 -3.96
CA MET A 92 6.43 13.24 -5.15
C MET A 92 6.85 11.76 -5.21
N GLY A 93 5.88 10.86 -5.11
CA GLY A 93 6.07 9.41 -5.18
C GLY A 93 6.88 8.81 -4.04
N LEU A 94 7.30 7.57 -4.25
CA LEU A 94 8.19 6.83 -3.37
C LEU A 94 9.63 6.93 -3.89
N ARG A 95 10.59 7.07 -2.98
CA ARG A 95 12.01 7.15 -3.29
C ARG A 95 12.78 6.20 -2.40
N PHE A 96 13.67 5.41 -2.98
CA PHE A 96 14.38 4.34 -2.29
C PHE A 96 15.89 4.48 -2.48
N PHE A 97 16.63 4.23 -1.40
CA PHE A 97 18.09 4.22 -1.34
C PHE A 97 18.55 2.87 -0.76
N PRO A 98 18.57 1.80 -1.57
CA PRO A 98 19.01 0.48 -1.13
C PRO A 98 20.52 0.40 -0.91
N GLY A 99 20.99 -0.68 -0.26
CA GLY A 99 22.39 -1.02 -0.14
C GLY A 99 23.04 -0.70 1.21
N GLY A 100 22.26 -0.26 2.22
CA GLY A 100 22.80 0.09 3.54
C GLY A 100 23.42 1.48 3.61
N GLY A 101 23.71 1.97 4.83
CA GLY A 101 24.15 3.34 5.10
C GLY A 101 25.66 3.56 5.20
N ASP A 102 26.48 2.55 4.90
CA ASP A 102 27.96 2.66 4.96
C ASP A 102 28.53 3.69 3.97
N LEU A 103 27.84 3.88 2.84
CA LEU A 103 28.23 4.85 1.84
C LEU A 103 27.45 6.17 1.98
N PRO A 104 28.10 7.31 1.68
CA PRO A 104 27.41 8.57 1.48
C PRO A 104 26.25 8.44 0.49
N LEU A 105 25.15 9.16 0.72
CA LEU A 105 23.89 8.97 -0.01
C LEU A 105 24.03 9.13 -1.53
N HIS A 106 24.87 10.05 -2.02
CA HIS A 106 25.11 10.27 -3.45
C HIS A 106 25.87 9.11 -4.14
N LEU A 107 26.52 8.25 -3.37
CA LEU A 107 27.22 7.05 -3.85
C LEU A 107 26.35 5.78 -3.81
N ARG A 108 25.12 5.89 -3.28
CA ARG A 108 24.12 4.81 -3.29
C ARG A 108 23.25 4.89 -4.55
N ALA A 109 22.60 3.78 -4.87
CA ALA A 109 21.55 3.82 -5.88
C ALA A 109 20.37 4.66 -5.37
N GLU A 110 19.81 5.49 -6.24
CA GLU A 110 18.57 6.24 -6.01
C GLU A 110 17.50 5.74 -6.98
N ILE A 111 16.42 5.19 -6.46
CA ILE A 111 15.25 4.76 -7.24
C ILE A 111 14.12 5.74 -6.94
N GLY A 112 13.73 6.55 -7.91
CA GLY A 112 12.75 7.59 -7.67
C GLY A 112 12.13 8.17 -8.93
N PRO A 113 11.04 8.95 -8.80
CA PRO A 113 10.38 9.57 -9.92
C PRO A 113 11.27 10.63 -10.59
N CYS A 114 11.21 10.68 -11.91
CA CYS A 114 11.91 11.67 -12.73
C CYS A 114 10.98 12.79 -13.23
N ALA A 115 9.68 12.65 -13.03
CA ALA A 115 8.64 13.61 -13.38
C ALA A 115 7.60 13.68 -12.27
N GLU A 116 6.76 14.71 -12.28
CA GLU A 116 5.63 14.82 -11.36
C GLU A 116 4.64 13.67 -11.58
N PRO A 117 4.03 13.12 -10.51
CA PRO A 117 3.09 12.02 -10.63
C PRO A 117 1.89 12.40 -11.52
N ILE A 118 1.50 11.49 -12.44
CA ILE A 118 0.31 11.66 -13.29
C ILE A 118 -0.97 11.57 -12.45
N VAL A 119 -0.97 10.67 -11.45
CA VAL A 119 -2.05 10.51 -10.48
C VAL A 119 -1.58 11.04 -9.14
N SER A 120 -2.36 11.93 -8.54
CA SER A 120 -2.00 12.58 -7.28
C SER A 120 -1.93 11.60 -6.12
N SER A 121 -0.94 11.80 -5.26
CA SER A 121 -0.86 11.19 -3.93
C SER A 121 -0.41 12.23 -2.90
N TYR A 122 -0.60 11.94 -1.61
CA TYR A 122 -0.41 12.93 -0.55
C TYR A 122 0.34 12.33 0.64
N GLN A 123 1.13 13.19 1.31
CA GLN A 123 1.59 12.96 2.68
C GLN A 123 0.53 13.50 3.63
N LEU A 124 0.09 12.65 4.57
CA LEU A 124 -1.08 12.91 5.39
C LEU A 124 -0.69 13.29 6.82
N ASP A 125 -1.04 14.49 7.23
CA ASP A 125 -1.10 14.82 8.64
C ASP A 125 -2.38 14.24 9.25
N ARG A 126 -2.25 13.08 9.89
CA ARG A 126 -3.37 12.27 10.37
C ARG A 126 -4.18 12.96 11.48
N GLY A 127 -3.52 13.72 12.36
CA GLY A 127 -4.21 14.47 13.41
C GLY A 127 -5.14 15.52 12.83
N ARG A 128 -4.60 16.35 11.93
CA ARG A 128 -5.36 17.38 11.21
C ARG A 128 -6.47 16.78 10.35
N LEU A 129 -6.15 15.76 9.53
CA LEU A 129 -7.11 15.13 8.63
C LEU A 129 -8.29 14.52 9.40
N GLU A 130 -8.04 13.76 10.45
CA GLU A 130 -9.10 13.13 11.24
C GLU A 130 -9.94 14.15 12.02
N SER A 131 -9.34 15.25 12.48
CA SER A 131 -10.07 16.36 13.11
C SER A 131 -11.01 17.05 12.12
N ASP A 132 -10.50 17.40 10.93
CA ASP A 132 -11.28 18.09 9.90
C ASP A 132 -12.40 17.19 9.33
N LEU A 133 -12.14 15.87 9.18
CA LEU A 133 -13.15 14.88 8.75
C LEU A 133 -14.34 14.78 9.70
N ARG A 134 -14.15 14.99 11.01
CA ARG A 134 -15.27 15.02 11.97
C ARG A 134 -16.22 16.16 11.69
N GLY A 135 -15.70 17.35 11.38
CA GLY A 135 -16.51 18.51 10.96
C GLY A 135 -17.27 18.28 9.64
N PHE A 136 -16.61 17.65 8.67
CA PHE A 136 -17.28 17.26 7.41
C PHE A 136 -18.39 16.25 7.64
N LEU A 137 -18.20 15.31 8.56
CA LEU A 137 -19.19 14.28 8.86
C LEU A 137 -20.47 14.86 9.47
N GLU A 138 -20.34 15.82 10.37
CA GLU A 138 -21.47 16.56 10.96
C GLU A 138 -22.23 17.32 9.86
N ALA A 139 -21.52 17.99 8.96
CA ALA A 139 -22.11 18.67 7.81
C ALA A 139 -22.81 17.73 6.83
N ASP A 140 -22.30 16.49 6.67
CA ASP A 140 -22.92 15.43 5.85
C ASP A 140 -24.15 14.79 6.55
N GLY A 141 -24.45 15.17 7.82
CA GLY A 141 -25.62 14.69 8.57
C GLY A 141 -25.45 13.32 9.23
N ALA A 142 -24.22 12.88 9.50
CA ALA A 142 -23.99 11.73 10.37
C ALA A 142 -23.89 12.18 11.84
N THR A 143 -24.26 11.30 12.75
CA THR A 143 -24.10 11.54 14.19
C THR A 143 -22.74 11.08 14.66
N LEU A 144 -22.00 11.93 15.36
CA LEU A 144 -20.71 11.61 15.96
C LEU A 144 -20.81 11.72 17.49
N ILE A 145 -20.55 10.61 18.21
CA ILE A 145 -20.51 10.54 19.67
C ILE A 145 -19.02 10.50 20.06
N GLU A 146 -18.50 11.63 20.51
CA GLU A 146 -17.10 11.77 20.93
C GLU A 146 -16.96 11.58 22.45
N GLY A 147 -15.73 11.26 22.91
CA GLY A 147 -15.45 10.96 24.31
C GLY A 147 -16.11 9.67 24.80
N ALA A 148 -16.45 8.77 23.88
CA ALA A 148 -17.23 7.58 24.14
C ALA A 148 -16.42 6.30 23.87
N GLN A 149 -16.04 5.59 24.93
CA GLN A 149 -15.30 4.33 24.83
C GLN A 149 -16.25 3.19 24.50
N VAL A 150 -16.14 2.62 23.30
CA VAL A 150 -16.90 1.43 22.92
C VAL A 150 -16.51 0.25 23.81
N GLY A 151 -17.51 -0.40 24.38
CA GLY A 151 -17.44 -1.59 25.21
C GLY A 151 -17.85 -2.85 24.43
N PRO A 152 -18.53 -3.79 25.10
CA PRO A 152 -19.01 -5.02 24.47
C PRO A 152 -19.99 -4.75 23.34
N ILE A 153 -19.84 -5.53 22.26
CA ILE A 153 -20.77 -5.55 21.12
C ILE A 153 -21.53 -6.86 21.16
N GLU A 154 -22.84 -6.78 21.34
CA GLU A 154 -23.74 -7.93 21.30
C GLU A 154 -24.29 -8.05 19.88
N LEU A 155 -23.84 -9.08 19.16
CA LEU A 155 -24.28 -9.32 17.78
C LEU A 155 -25.61 -10.06 17.74
N GLY A 156 -26.61 -9.48 17.07
CA GLY A 156 -27.82 -10.18 16.67
C GLY A 156 -27.52 -11.19 15.55
N GLN A 157 -28.27 -12.28 15.53
CA GLN A 157 -28.19 -13.31 14.49
C GLN A 157 -29.48 -13.34 13.68
N ASP A 158 -29.44 -13.89 12.47
CA ASP A 158 -30.57 -14.14 11.59
C ASP A 158 -31.53 -12.93 11.44
N GLY A 159 -30.96 -11.74 11.27
CA GLY A 159 -31.71 -10.49 11.07
C GLY A 159 -32.03 -9.70 12.33
N ALA A 160 -31.72 -10.22 13.52
CA ALA A 160 -31.88 -9.47 14.78
C ALA A 160 -30.94 -8.26 14.82
N LEU A 161 -31.34 -7.26 15.61
CA LEU A 161 -30.58 -6.03 15.80
C LEU A 161 -29.35 -6.27 16.70
N HIS A 162 -28.29 -5.50 16.46
CA HIS A 162 -27.10 -5.46 17.31
C HIS A 162 -27.25 -4.44 18.43
N ARG A 163 -26.54 -4.66 19.53
CA ARG A 163 -26.42 -3.72 20.64
C ARG A 163 -24.96 -3.34 20.86
N VAL A 164 -24.66 -2.05 20.83
CA VAL A 164 -23.33 -1.51 21.08
C VAL A 164 -23.36 -0.72 22.37
N SER A 165 -22.66 -1.22 23.38
CA SER A 165 -22.48 -0.53 24.66
C SER A 165 -21.26 0.38 24.58
N PHE A 166 -21.35 1.57 25.19
CA PHE A 166 -20.22 2.50 25.31
C PHE A 166 -20.31 3.28 26.63
N THR A 167 -19.16 3.71 27.12
CA THR A 167 -19.05 4.54 28.32
C THR A 167 -18.72 5.97 27.91
N LYS A 168 -19.55 6.93 28.34
CA LYS A 168 -19.32 8.36 28.19
C LYS A 168 -19.62 9.06 29.51
N ASP A 169 -18.78 10.01 29.93
CA ASP A 169 -18.93 10.81 31.16
C ASP A 169 -19.20 9.95 32.41
N GLY A 170 -18.55 8.80 32.51
CA GLY A 170 -18.69 7.84 33.60
C GLY A 170 -19.96 6.99 33.58
N GLY A 171 -20.89 7.23 32.64
CA GLY A 171 -22.10 6.46 32.46
C GLY A 171 -22.01 5.46 31.30
N THR A 172 -22.63 4.28 31.45
CA THR A 172 -22.77 3.32 30.37
C THR A 172 -24.06 3.56 29.61
N GLN A 173 -23.96 3.68 28.29
CA GLN A 173 -25.09 3.83 27.36
C GLN A 173 -25.08 2.69 26.35
N THR A 174 -26.20 2.43 25.72
CA THR A 174 -26.35 1.39 24.69
C THR A 174 -27.12 1.96 23.50
N LEU A 175 -26.62 1.74 22.30
CA LEU A 175 -27.34 1.99 21.06
C LEU A 175 -27.68 0.66 20.37
N THR A 176 -28.74 0.69 19.57
CA THR A 176 -29.21 -0.46 18.79
C THR A 176 -29.08 -0.14 17.31
N SER A 177 -28.58 -1.09 16.52
CA SER A 177 -28.37 -0.89 15.09
C SER A 177 -28.62 -2.14 14.25
N ARG A 178 -28.92 -1.92 12.96
CA ARG A 178 -29.04 -3.01 11.98
C ARG A 178 -27.68 -3.54 11.57
N TRP A 179 -26.71 -2.67 11.35
CA TRP A 179 -25.33 -2.98 11.00
C TRP A 179 -24.36 -2.44 12.05
N VAL A 180 -23.34 -3.23 12.34
CA VAL A 180 -22.21 -2.80 13.16
C VAL A 180 -20.93 -2.93 12.36
N VAL A 181 -20.12 -1.86 12.36
CA VAL A 181 -18.80 -1.86 11.72
C VAL A 181 -17.74 -1.59 12.77
N ASP A 182 -16.83 -2.56 12.94
CA ASP A 182 -15.65 -2.37 13.79
C ASP A 182 -14.55 -1.63 13.03
N ALA A 183 -14.34 -0.37 13.40
CA ALA A 183 -13.29 0.54 12.96
C ALA A 183 -12.37 0.94 14.13
N THR A 184 -12.34 0.14 15.21
CA THR A 184 -11.62 0.46 16.46
C THR A 184 -10.09 0.34 16.36
N GLY A 185 -9.59 0.16 15.15
CA GLY A 185 -8.16 0.07 14.89
C GLY A 185 -7.53 -1.15 15.57
N ARG A 186 -6.44 -0.98 16.31
CA ARG A 186 -5.75 -2.09 16.98
C ARG A 186 -6.53 -2.72 18.13
N ASN A 187 -7.56 -2.06 18.67
CA ASN A 187 -8.45 -2.67 19.66
C ASN A 187 -9.21 -3.85 19.05
N ALA A 188 -9.67 -3.71 17.79
CA ALA A 188 -10.20 -4.79 16.96
C ALA A 188 -11.21 -5.67 17.72
N LEU A 189 -12.27 -5.04 18.25
CA LEU A 189 -13.21 -5.67 19.19
C LEU A 189 -13.84 -6.93 18.63
N LEU A 190 -14.48 -6.85 17.46
CA LEU A 190 -15.11 -8.01 16.82
C LEU A 190 -14.11 -9.05 16.35
N ARG A 191 -12.96 -8.61 15.80
CA ARG A 191 -11.93 -9.54 15.37
C ARG A 191 -11.40 -10.39 16.54
N ARG A 192 -11.20 -9.79 17.71
CA ARG A 192 -10.78 -10.50 18.94
C ARG A 192 -11.89 -11.38 19.48
N GLN A 193 -13.12 -10.83 19.58
CA GLN A 193 -14.29 -11.55 20.09
C GLN A 193 -14.56 -12.84 19.31
N HIS A 194 -14.44 -12.80 17.98
CA HIS A 194 -14.69 -13.94 17.09
C HIS A 194 -13.42 -14.71 16.67
N LYS A 195 -12.24 -14.39 17.23
CA LYS A 195 -10.95 -15.07 16.96
C LYS A 195 -10.62 -15.12 15.45
N LEU A 196 -10.87 -14.03 14.73
CA LEU A 196 -10.74 -13.96 13.28
C LEU A 196 -9.31 -13.72 12.78
N THR A 197 -8.35 -13.46 13.67
CA THR A 197 -6.96 -13.20 13.30
C THR A 197 -6.33 -14.40 12.60
N ARG A 198 -5.60 -14.13 11.51
CA ARG A 198 -4.75 -15.09 10.82
C ARG A 198 -3.32 -14.55 10.75
N SER A 199 -2.35 -15.45 10.84
CA SER A 199 -0.95 -15.08 10.64
C SER A 199 -0.72 -14.59 9.22
N SER A 200 0.02 -13.48 9.09
CA SER A 200 0.52 -12.96 7.81
C SER A 200 1.74 -13.75 7.32
N ARG A 201 2.44 -14.48 8.21
CA ARG A 201 3.79 -15.05 7.99
C ARG A 201 4.84 -13.98 7.61
N HIS A 202 4.57 -12.73 7.91
CA HIS A 202 5.48 -11.62 7.78
C HIS A 202 5.73 -11.05 9.18
N THR A 203 6.93 -11.22 9.70
CA THR A 203 7.34 -10.83 11.04
C THR A 203 8.16 -9.54 10.96
N ALA A 204 7.48 -8.42 11.11
CA ALA A 204 8.11 -7.12 11.08
C ALA A 204 7.66 -6.25 12.24
N SER A 205 8.59 -5.43 12.74
CA SER A 205 8.40 -4.52 13.86
C SER A 205 8.84 -3.11 13.47
N SER A 206 8.33 -2.10 14.15
CA SER A 206 8.65 -0.70 13.84
C SER A 206 8.78 0.14 15.09
N GLY A 207 9.77 1.05 15.08
CA GLY A 207 9.87 2.17 16.01
C GLY A 207 9.93 3.48 15.26
N TRP A 208 9.11 4.49 15.64
CA TRP A 208 9.09 5.77 14.92
C TRP A 208 8.85 6.95 15.84
N PHE A 209 9.30 8.10 15.38
CA PHE A 209 9.18 9.38 16.08
C PHE A 209 8.96 10.51 15.07
N ARG A 210 8.42 11.63 15.57
CA ARG A 210 8.37 12.85 14.77
C ARG A 210 9.39 13.85 15.31
N ILE A 211 9.96 14.62 14.40
CA ILE A 211 10.84 15.74 14.73
C ILE A 211 10.19 17.07 14.35
N ALA A 212 10.51 18.11 15.11
CA ALA A 212 10.14 19.47 14.77
C ALA A 212 10.85 19.92 13.50
N GLY A 213 10.12 20.59 12.62
CA GLY A 213 10.65 21.14 11.39
C GLY A 213 10.74 20.15 10.22
N ARG A 214 10.95 20.73 9.05
CA ARG A 214 11.10 19.99 7.79
C ARG A 214 12.53 19.48 7.65
N PHE A 215 12.67 18.20 7.38
CA PHE A 215 13.95 17.57 7.02
C PHE A 215 14.03 17.35 5.50
N ASP A 216 15.02 17.95 4.84
CA ASP A 216 15.31 17.71 3.43
C ASP A 216 16.55 16.83 3.30
N ILE A 217 16.40 15.65 2.71
CA ILE A 217 17.49 14.68 2.55
C ILE A 217 18.66 15.22 1.72
N ASN A 218 18.49 16.31 0.97
CA ASN A 218 19.58 16.94 0.23
C ASN A 218 20.69 17.48 1.15
N VAL A 219 20.41 17.73 2.44
CA VAL A 219 21.44 18.14 3.42
C VAL A 219 22.46 17.03 3.71
N LEU A 220 22.14 15.77 3.38
CA LEU A 220 23.03 14.62 3.53
C LEU A 220 24.14 14.57 2.46
N VAL A 221 24.05 15.42 1.44
CA VAL A 221 24.96 15.40 0.30
C VAL A 221 25.63 16.76 0.14
N PRO A 222 26.98 16.83 0.08
CA PRO A 222 27.69 18.09 -0.12
C PRO A 222 27.23 18.84 -1.36
N ALA A 223 27.16 20.16 -1.29
CA ALA A 223 26.75 21.01 -2.42
C ALA A 223 27.67 20.88 -3.65
N SER A 224 28.90 20.41 -3.45
CA SER A 224 29.86 20.11 -4.54
C SER A 224 29.44 18.94 -5.42
N GLU A 225 28.56 18.05 -4.95
CA GLU A 225 28.07 16.89 -5.70
C GLU A 225 26.99 17.32 -6.70
N THR A 226 27.43 18.05 -7.74
CA THR A 226 26.54 18.69 -8.71
C THR A 226 25.69 17.71 -9.51
N GLU A 227 26.20 16.52 -9.83
CA GLU A 227 25.44 15.46 -10.49
C GLU A 227 24.20 15.07 -9.67
N TRP A 228 24.37 14.85 -8.36
CA TRP A 228 23.27 14.54 -7.46
C TRP A 228 22.21 15.67 -7.43
N HIS A 229 22.68 16.92 -7.27
CA HIS A 229 21.77 18.06 -7.14
C HIS A 229 21.10 18.49 -8.45
N SER A 230 21.58 17.99 -9.60
CA SER A 230 21.00 18.23 -10.93
C SER A 230 20.04 17.13 -11.40
N ARG A 231 19.92 16.03 -10.68
CA ARG A 231 18.99 14.94 -11.03
C ARG A 231 17.54 15.43 -11.11
N PRO A 232 16.68 14.83 -11.94
CA PRO A 232 15.26 15.20 -12.02
C PRO A 232 14.59 15.25 -10.65
N LEU A 233 13.80 16.28 -10.41
CA LEU A 233 13.09 16.52 -9.15
C LEU A 233 13.98 16.60 -7.88
N ALA A 234 15.27 16.88 -8.03
CA ALA A 234 16.21 16.99 -6.90
C ALA A 234 15.70 17.94 -5.81
N GLN A 235 15.18 19.12 -6.19
CA GLN A 235 14.64 20.12 -5.26
C GLN A 235 13.31 19.73 -4.61
N LYS A 236 12.66 18.67 -5.10
CA LYS A 236 11.40 18.12 -4.58
C LYS A 236 11.56 16.79 -3.86
N ARG A 237 12.79 16.29 -3.62
CA ARG A 237 13.05 15.02 -2.92
C ARG A 237 12.39 14.99 -1.54
N TRP A 238 12.38 16.10 -0.83
CA TRP A 238 11.76 16.21 0.48
C TRP A 238 10.25 15.95 0.47
N LEU A 239 9.56 16.11 -0.66
CA LEU A 239 8.14 15.78 -0.83
C LEU A 239 7.89 14.30 -1.14
N SER A 240 8.92 13.51 -1.42
CA SER A 240 8.79 12.06 -1.55
C SER A 240 8.68 11.40 -0.18
N THR A 241 8.12 10.19 -0.12
CA THR A 241 8.42 9.29 0.98
C THR A 241 9.78 8.69 0.71
N ASN A 242 10.80 9.12 1.44
CA ASN A 242 12.17 8.66 1.26
C ASN A 242 12.42 7.43 2.13
N HIS A 243 13.02 6.38 1.54
CA HIS A 243 13.31 5.12 2.21
C HIS A 243 14.80 4.81 2.12
N PHE A 244 15.47 4.76 3.27
CA PHE A 244 16.85 4.29 3.38
C PHE A 244 16.80 2.80 3.73
N MET A 245 17.49 1.94 2.98
CA MET A 245 17.27 0.51 3.03
C MET A 245 18.58 -0.27 3.12
N GLY A 246 18.59 -1.30 3.95
CA GLY A 246 19.68 -2.28 4.08
C GLY A 246 19.12 -3.65 4.41
N ASP A 247 19.99 -4.63 4.64
CA ASP A 247 19.58 -6.01 4.89
C ASP A 247 18.62 -6.12 6.08
N GLY A 248 17.38 -6.52 5.79
CA GLY A 248 16.33 -6.72 6.77
C GLY A 248 15.74 -5.48 7.42
N TYR A 249 16.08 -4.27 6.96
CA TYR A 249 15.51 -3.04 7.49
C TYR A 249 15.24 -1.98 6.42
N TRP A 250 14.39 -1.03 6.77
CA TRP A 250 14.25 0.24 6.06
C TRP A 250 13.82 1.37 7.01
N VAL A 251 14.23 2.59 6.67
CA VAL A 251 13.92 3.80 7.43
C VAL A 251 13.12 4.74 6.54
N TRP A 252 11.98 5.23 7.03
CA TRP A 252 11.24 6.27 6.30
C TRP A 252 11.58 7.67 6.79
N VAL A 253 11.47 8.63 5.88
CA VAL A 253 11.45 10.07 6.16
C VAL A 253 10.28 10.66 5.39
N ILE A 254 9.27 11.15 6.13
CA ILE A 254 7.98 11.63 5.61
C ILE A 254 7.71 13.04 6.11
N PRO A 255 7.62 14.06 5.24
CA PRO A 255 7.22 15.39 5.63
C PRO A 255 5.71 15.44 5.93
N LEU A 256 5.31 16.29 6.88
CA LEU A 256 3.92 16.49 7.27
C LEU A 256 3.46 17.93 6.99
N ALA A 257 2.17 18.12 6.76
CA ALA A 257 1.59 19.43 6.46
C ALA A 257 1.63 20.43 7.63
N THR A 258 1.88 19.95 8.85
CA THR A 258 2.18 20.79 10.04
C THR A 258 3.58 21.38 10.03
N GLY A 259 4.44 21.01 9.06
CA GLY A 259 5.83 21.42 9.00
C GLY A 259 6.80 20.49 9.74
N ASN A 260 6.30 19.44 10.38
CA ASN A 260 7.10 18.42 11.06
C ASN A 260 7.53 17.31 10.08
N THR A 261 8.43 16.43 10.54
CA THR A 261 8.86 15.27 9.78
C THR A 261 8.70 14.00 10.59
N SER A 262 8.09 12.96 10.03
CA SER A 262 8.00 11.62 10.61
C SER A 262 9.18 10.78 10.15
N ILE A 263 9.83 10.12 11.11
CA ILE A 263 10.97 9.23 10.89
C ILE A 263 10.69 7.91 11.61
N GLY A 264 10.89 6.80 10.91
CA GLY A 264 10.70 5.51 11.55
C GLY A 264 11.51 4.41 10.91
N VAL A 265 11.81 3.42 11.72
CA VAL A 265 12.55 2.21 11.36
C VAL A 265 11.57 1.05 11.32
N VAL A 266 11.66 0.26 10.28
CA VAL A 266 11.04 -1.07 10.19
C VAL A 266 12.14 -2.10 10.08
N ILE A 267 12.02 -3.16 10.86
CA ILE A 267 12.90 -4.31 10.84
C ILE A 267 12.13 -5.60 10.55
N HIS A 268 12.77 -6.52 9.85
CA HIS A 268 12.36 -7.91 9.77
C HIS A 268 12.96 -8.67 10.96
N GLU A 269 12.12 -9.33 11.78
CA GLU A 269 12.59 -10.04 12.98
C GLU A 269 13.40 -11.30 12.66
N ASP A 270 13.47 -11.72 11.39
CA ASP A 270 14.38 -12.78 10.91
C ASP A 270 15.85 -12.30 10.86
N THR A 271 16.09 -10.98 10.81
CA THR A 271 17.41 -10.37 10.61
C THR A 271 17.83 -9.50 11.80
N HIS A 272 16.88 -8.81 12.44
CA HIS A 272 17.13 -7.88 13.54
C HIS A 272 16.23 -8.17 14.74
N ASP A 273 16.70 -7.91 15.95
CA ASP A 273 15.90 -8.08 17.17
C ASP A 273 15.01 -6.85 17.42
N TYR A 274 13.75 -7.08 17.80
CA TYR A 274 12.82 -6.01 18.18
C TYR A 274 13.38 -5.06 19.25
N HIS A 275 14.16 -5.56 20.18
CA HIS A 275 14.74 -4.74 21.26
C HIS A 275 15.67 -3.64 20.74
N GLU A 276 16.20 -3.77 19.52
CA GLU A 276 17.01 -2.74 18.87
C GLU A 276 16.20 -1.47 18.53
N ILE A 277 14.85 -1.56 18.49
CA ILE A 277 13.94 -0.45 18.16
C ILE A 277 12.79 -0.26 19.14
N ALA A 278 12.81 -0.92 20.29
CA ALA A 278 11.71 -0.92 21.26
C ALA A 278 11.57 0.38 22.07
N GLY A 279 12.51 1.32 21.96
CA GLY A 279 12.51 2.63 22.61
C GLY A 279 13.12 3.70 21.73
N LEU A 280 12.93 4.97 22.06
CA LEU A 280 13.49 6.09 21.30
C LEU A 280 15.01 6.00 21.18
N GLU A 281 15.71 5.81 22.29
CA GLU A 281 17.17 5.74 22.32
C GLU A 281 17.71 4.55 21.53
N SER A 282 17.08 3.37 21.66
CA SER A 282 17.48 2.20 20.90
C SER A 282 17.19 2.37 19.40
N THR A 283 16.08 3.02 19.03
CA THR A 283 15.78 3.35 17.62
C THR A 283 16.80 4.34 17.05
N ARG A 284 17.21 5.35 17.81
CA ARG A 284 18.28 6.29 17.37
C ARG A 284 19.62 5.58 17.24
N ALA A 285 19.97 4.70 18.17
CA ALA A 285 21.19 3.88 18.09
C ALA A 285 21.16 2.93 16.89
N PHE A 286 19.99 2.37 16.54
CA PHE A 286 19.83 1.58 15.33
C PHE A 286 20.10 2.41 14.06
N ILE A 287 19.54 3.63 13.98
CA ILE A 287 19.80 4.55 12.86
C ILE A 287 21.29 4.93 12.82
N GLU A 288 21.92 5.20 13.96
CA GLU A 288 23.36 5.51 14.02
C GLU A 288 24.23 4.36 13.50
N LYS A 289 23.91 3.13 13.87
CA LYS A 289 24.62 1.92 13.45
C LYS A 289 24.46 1.63 11.95
N HIS A 290 23.24 1.79 11.40
CA HIS A 290 22.90 1.34 10.07
C HIS A 290 22.79 2.44 9.02
N GLU A 291 22.53 3.70 9.42
CA GLU A 291 22.43 4.88 8.57
C GLU A 291 23.17 6.08 9.21
N PRO A 292 24.50 6.00 9.43
CA PRO A 292 25.25 6.98 10.23
C PRO A 292 25.19 8.41 9.67
N HIS A 293 25.09 8.57 8.35
CA HIS A 293 24.95 9.89 7.72
C HIS A 293 23.59 10.53 8.06
N LEU A 294 22.52 9.75 8.09
CA LEU A 294 21.19 10.20 8.51
C LEU A 294 21.19 10.54 10.00
N ALA A 295 21.73 9.66 10.86
CA ALA A 295 21.82 9.87 12.29
C ALA A 295 22.55 11.17 12.65
N LYS A 296 23.68 11.43 11.98
CA LYS A 296 24.46 12.67 12.18
C LYS A 296 23.63 13.92 11.85
N ALA A 297 22.85 13.90 10.77
CA ALA A 297 22.01 15.02 10.38
C ALA A 297 20.79 15.23 11.30
N LEU A 298 20.39 14.19 12.05
CA LEU A 298 19.28 14.22 13.00
C LEU A 298 19.73 14.44 14.47
N ALA A 299 21.05 14.59 14.71
CA ALA A 299 21.60 14.62 16.09
C ALA A 299 20.94 15.70 16.97
N ASP A 300 20.76 16.90 16.43
CA ASP A 300 20.21 18.07 17.13
C ASP A 300 18.70 18.24 16.92
N ALA A 301 18.02 17.28 16.27
CA ALA A 301 16.60 17.39 15.97
C ALA A 301 15.75 17.24 17.24
N GLU A 302 14.83 18.18 17.47
CA GLU A 302 13.85 18.10 18.57
C GLU A 302 12.85 16.99 18.28
N VAL A 303 12.81 15.97 19.15
CA VAL A 303 11.87 14.85 19.05
C VAL A 303 10.56 15.23 19.74
N LEU A 304 9.46 15.12 19.03
CA LEU A 304 8.12 15.48 19.52
C LEU A 304 7.38 14.31 20.19
N ASP A 305 7.59 13.10 19.72
CA ASP A 305 6.92 11.90 20.22
C ASP A 305 7.67 10.62 19.77
N PHE A 306 7.28 9.48 20.33
CA PHE A 306 7.77 8.16 19.93
C PHE A 306 6.69 7.10 20.12
N LEU A 307 6.66 6.13 19.22
CA LEU A 307 5.88 4.90 19.38
C LEU A 307 6.61 3.72 18.73
N CYS A 308 6.40 2.51 19.27
CA CYS A 308 6.86 1.28 18.66
C CYS A 308 5.74 0.23 18.58
N LEU A 309 5.86 -0.67 17.63
CA LEU A 309 4.94 -1.78 17.41
C LEU A 309 5.73 -3.05 17.10
N ARG A 310 5.50 -4.08 17.88
CA ARG A 310 6.06 -5.41 17.64
C ARG A 310 5.08 -6.24 16.82
N ASN A 311 5.60 -7.02 15.85
CA ASN A 311 4.81 -7.96 15.04
C ASN A 311 3.49 -7.34 14.59
N TYR A 312 3.55 -6.19 13.94
CA TYR A 312 2.38 -5.38 13.64
C TYR A 312 1.49 -5.97 12.54
N SER A 313 2.00 -6.95 11.77
CA SER A 313 1.35 -7.47 10.57
C SER A 313 0.42 -8.65 10.87
N TYR A 314 -0.79 -8.64 10.35
CA TYR A 314 -1.78 -9.72 10.49
C TYR A 314 -2.84 -9.68 9.39
N SER A 315 -3.41 -10.86 9.13
CA SER A 315 -4.52 -11.08 8.22
C SER A 315 -5.80 -11.48 8.99
N ILE A 316 -6.88 -11.70 8.26
CA ILE A 316 -8.17 -12.11 8.80
C ILE A 316 -8.77 -13.30 8.05
N SER A 317 -9.59 -14.09 8.75
CA SER A 317 -10.39 -15.15 8.13
C SER A 317 -11.68 -14.63 7.52
N GLN A 318 -12.25 -13.58 8.10
CA GLN A 318 -13.55 -13.01 7.72
C GLN A 318 -13.58 -11.52 8.05
N GLY A 319 -13.97 -10.68 7.10
CA GLY A 319 -14.16 -9.25 7.26
C GLY A 319 -15.65 -8.80 7.22
N TRP A 320 -16.52 -9.62 6.60
CA TRP A 320 -17.95 -9.34 6.43
C TRP A 320 -18.78 -10.57 6.78
N SER A 321 -19.96 -10.37 7.39
CA SER A 321 -20.85 -11.44 7.82
C SER A 321 -22.27 -11.30 7.27
N LYS A 322 -22.93 -12.43 7.05
CA LYS A 322 -24.37 -12.50 6.80
C LYS A 322 -25.20 -11.87 7.93
N ASP A 323 -24.64 -11.85 9.14
CA ASP A 323 -25.27 -11.29 10.33
C ASP A 323 -25.02 -9.79 10.47
N ARG A 324 -24.78 -9.06 9.38
CA ARG A 324 -24.71 -7.60 9.28
C ARG A 324 -23.66 -6.93 10.15
N TRP A 325 -22.45 -7.51 10.19
CA TRP A 325 -21.30 -6.84 10.77
C TRP A 325 -20.10 -6.85 9.81
N ALA A 326 -19.22 -5.86 9.97
CA ALA A 326 -18.02 -5.72 9.14
C ALA A 326 -16.80 -5.25 9.94
N LEU A 327 -15.60 -5.51 9.41
CA LEU A 327 -14.33 -5.01 9.91
C LEU A 327 -13.70 -4.09 8.85
N VAL A 328 -13.25 -2.90 9.24
CA VAL A 328 -12.59 -1.97 8.32
C VAL A 328 -11.27 -1.44 8.89
N GLY A 329 -10.36 -1.09 7.98
CA GLY A 329 -9.04 -0.59 8.33
C GLY A 329 -8.24 -1.58 9.20
N VAL A 330 -7.48 -1.04 10.16
CA VAL A 330 -6.62 -1.83 11.06
C VAL A 330 -7.42 -2.77 11.98
N ALA A 331 -8.70 -2.54 12.24
CA ALA A 331 -9.54 -3.49 12.95
C ALA A 331 -9.68 -4.82 12.18
N GLY A 332 -9.65 -4.77 10.85
CA GLY A 332 -9.60 -5.94 9.97
C GLY A 332 -8.18 -6.49 9.85
N ALA A 333 -7.37 -5.90 8.99
CA ALA A 333 -6.03 -6.39 8.67
C ALA A 333 -5.00 -5.25 8.65
N PHE A 334 -3.73 -5.61 8.79
CA PHE A 334 -2.61 -4.70 8.61
C PHE A 334 -1.46 -5.43 7.91
N VAL A 335 -1.00 -4.89 6.79
CA VAL A 335 0.04 -5.52 5.96
C VAL A 335 1.43 -5.02 6.40
N ASP A 336 2.04 -4.16 5.62
CA ASP A 336 3.33 -3.51 5.87
C ASP A 336 3.26 -2.08 5.37
N PRO A 337 3.88 -1.09 6.04
CA PRO A 337 3.82 0.29 5.57
C PRO A 337 4.72 0.60 4.37
N LEU A 338 5.66 -0.26 3.97
CA LEU A 338 6.41 -0.10 2.73
C LEU A 338 5.43 -0.05 1.54
N PHE A 339 5.67 0.81 0.60
CA PHE A 339 4.75 1.15 -0.50
C PHE A 339 3.44 1.83 -0.09
N SER A 340 3.22 2.13 1.20
CA SER A 340 2.08 2.90 1.73
C SER A 340 0.66 2.35 1.42
N PRO A 341 0.38 1.03 1.46
CA PRO A 341 -0.90 0.45 1.03
C PRO A 341 -2.03 0.63 2.05
N GLY A 342 -1.77 1.21 3.23
CA GLY A 342 -2.74 1.29 4.32
C GLY A 342 -4.05 1.95 3.93
N ASN A 343 -3.99 3.06 3.18
CA ASN A 343 -5.19 3.78 2.73
C ASN A 343 -5.91 3.05 1.59
N ASP A 344 -5.20 2.25 0.79
CA ASP A 344 -5.81 1.41 -0.25
C ASP A 344 -6.69 0.33 0.38
N PHE A 345 -6.20 -0.32 1.45
CA PHE A 345 -7.00 -1.31 2.18
C PHE A 345 -8.17 -0.70 2.94
N ILE A 346 -8.06 0.56 3.41
CA ILE A 346 -9.21 1.30 3.94
C ILE A 346 -10.25 1.51 2.82
N ALA A 347 -9.83 1.98 1.64
CA ALA A 347 -10.72 2.22 0.51
C ALA A 347 -11.44 0.93 0.07
N LEU A 348 -10.71 -0.16 -0.09
CA LEU A 348 -11.25 -1.46 -0.48
C LEU A 348 -12.23 -2.00 0.57
N ALA A 349 -11.85 -2.00 1.85
CA ALA A 349 -12.72 -2.51 2.91
C ALA A 349 -14.00 -1.68 3.06
N ASN A 350 -13.91 -0.36 2.94
CA ASN A 350 -15.07 0.53 2.99
C ASN A 350 -16.00 0.29 1.78
N CYS A 351 -15.44 0.17 0.57
CA CYS A 351 -16.25 -0.17 -0.62
C CYS A 351 -16.94 -1.53 -0.47
N PHE A 352 -16.25 -2.54 0.04
CA PHE A 352 -16.84 -3.86 0.28
C PHE A 352 -17.96 -3.80 1.34
N THR A 353 -17.78 -2.99 2.38
CA THR A 353 -18.83 -2.75 3.39
C THR A 353 -20.06 -2.09 2.78
N VAL A 354 -19.86 -1.08 1.93
CA VAL A 354 -20.98 -0.44 1.21
C VAL A 354 -21.71 -1.43 0.31
N GLU A 355 -20.99 -2.33 -0.37
CA GLU A 355 -21.61 -3.36 -1.21
C GLU A 355 -22.41 -4.40 -0.39
N MET A 356 -21.98 -4.71 0.84
CA MET A 356 -22.77 -5.53 1.76
C MET A 356 -24.10 -4.85 2.16
N LEU A 357 -24.03 -3.54 2.47
CA LEU A 357 -25.25 -2.78 2.81
C LEU A 357 -26.19 -2.67 1.61
N ARG A 358 -25.66 -2.51 0.39
CA ARG A 358 -26.46 -2.52 -0.85
C ARG A 358 -27.17 -3.86 -1.06
N ALA A 359 -26.44 -4.96 -0.85
CA ALA A 359 -26.98 -6.32 -0.96
C ALA A 359 -28.12 -6.56 0.06
N ASP A 360 -27.93 -6.13 1.32
CA ASP A 360 -28.98 -6.22 2.37
C ASP A 360 -30.24 -5.46 1.97
N ARG A 361 -30.09 -4.24 1.47
CA ARG A 361 -31.23 -3.41 1.04
C ARG A 361 -31.95 -3.96 -0.20
N ALA A 362 -31.19 -4.62 -1.06
CA ALA A 362 -31.75 -5.29 -2.24
C ALA A 362 -32.40 -6.64 -1.92
N GLY A 363 -32.32 -7.11 -0.66
CA GLY A 363 -32.83 -8.43 -0.26
C GLY A 363 -32.04 -9.61 -0.82
N GLU A 364 -30.76 -9.40 -1.11
CA GLU A 364 -29.87 -10.46 -1.64
C GLU A 364 -29.45 -11.42 -0.53
N ASP A 365 -28.95 -12.60 -0.94
CA ASP A 365 -28.35 -13.56 -0.01
C ASP A 365 -27.03 -13.00 0.55
N LEU A 366 -27.08 -12.55 1.81
CA LEU A 366 -25.92 -11.99 2.50
C LEU A 366 -24.85 -13.03 2.80
N ALA A 367 -25.19 -14.31 2.91
CA ALA A 367 -24.20 -15.36 3.16
C ALA A 367 -23.33 -15.57 1.91
N GLU A 368 -23.96 -15.67 0.74
CA GLU A 368 -23.27 -15.75 -0.54
C GLU A 368 -22.41 -14.49 -0.76
N ARG A 369 -23.01 -13.29 -0.62
CA ARG A 369 -22.32 -12.03 -0.85
C ARG A 369 -21.11 -11.85 0.08
N ALA A 370 -21.27 -12.12 1.37
CA ALA A 370 -20.16 -12.05 2.34
C ALA A 370 -19.05 -13.06 2.00
N GLY A 371 -19.43 -14.29 1.63
CA GLY A 371 -18.49 -15.33 1.20
C GLY A 371 -17.61 -14.86 0.05
N MET A 372 -18.23 -14.27 -0.97
CA MET A 372 -17.55 -13.73 -2.16
C MET A 372 -16.60 -12.59 -1.82
N LEU A 373 -17.06 -11.58 -1.08
CA LEU A 373 -16.23 -10.42 -0.69
C LEU A 373 -15.07 -10.83 0.24
N ASN A 374 -15.31 -11.74 1.17
CA ASN A 374 -14.25 -12.29 2.02
C ASN A 374 -13.16 -13.01 1.21
N MET A 375 -13.55 -13.81 0.21
CA MET A 375 -12.61 -14.48 -0.68
C MET A 375 -11.76 -13.45 -1.46
N GLN A 376 -12.39 -12.44 -2.07
CA GLN A 376 -11.70 -11.40 -2.82
C GLN A 376 -10.73 -10.58 -1.94
N TYR A 377 -11.19 -10.12 -0.78
CA TYR A 377 -10.36 -9.34 0.13
C TYR A 377 -9.16 -10.12 0.66
N ARG A 378 -9.36 -11.40 0.99
CA ARG A 378 -8.26 -12.29 1.41
C ARG A 378 -7.26 -12.55 0.28
N ALA A 379 -7.69 -12.62 -0.97
CA ALA A 379 -6.80 -12.75 -2.12
C ALA A 379 -5.96 -11.47 -2.30
N LEU A 380 -6.55 -10.27 -2.17
CA LEU A 380 -5.83 -9.00 -2.22
C LEU A 380 -4.83 -8.87 -1.05
N LEU A 381 -5.22 -9.26 0.16
CA LEU A 381 -4.33 -9.28 1.32
C LEU A 381 -3.17 -10.25 1.09
N HIS A 382 -3.45 -11.47 0.59
CA HIS A 382 -2.43 -12.47 0.33
C HIS A 382 -1.39 -11.95 -0.68
N GLY A 383 -1.84 -11.37 -1.80
CA GLY A 383 -0.94 -10.77 -2.78
C GLY A 383 -0.07 -9.67 -2.18
N SER A 384 -0.62 -8.85 -1.30
CA SER A 384 0.16 -7.81 -0.62
C SER A 384 1.18 -8.39 0.37
N PHE A 385 0.86 -9.47 1.09
CA PHE A 385 1.83 -10.11 1.99
C PHE A 385 2.99 -10.76 1.25
N GLU A 386 2.77 -11.30 0.05
CA GLU A 386 3.85 -11.89 -0.76
C GLU A 386 4.94 -10.87 -1.07
N LEU A 387 4.61 -9.57 -1.19
CA LEU A 387 5.59 -8.51 -1.44
C LEU A 387 6.61 -8.35 -0.30
N PHE A 388 6.33 -8.83 0.91
CA PHE A 388 7.13 -8.51 2.11
C PHE A 388 7.76 -9.74 2.76
N ARG A 389 7.17 -10.94 2.63
CA ARG A 389 7.58 -12.15 3.37
C ARG A 389 9.04 -12.53 3.21
N GLN A 390 9.62 -12.34 2.04
CA GLN A 390 10.99 -12.71 1.72
C GLN A 390 11.83 -11.51 1.28
N ALA A 391 11.41 -10.28 1.64
CA ALA A 391 12.01 -9.08 1.10
C ALA A 391 13.29 -8.63 1.82
N ALA A 392 13.60 -9.17 3.00
CA ALA A 392 14.75 -8.75 3.81
C ALA A 392 16.07 -8.63 3.02
N PRO A 393 16.56 -9.65 2.28
CA PRO A 393 17.80 -9.54 1.52
C PRO A 393 17.66 -8.65 0.28
N ILE A 394 16.44 -8.41 -0.22
CA ILE A 394 16.20 -7.58 -1.39
C ILE A 394 16.48 -6.10 -1.07
N TYR A 395 16.21 -5.66 0.16
CA TYR A 395 16.37 -4.26 0.55
C TYR A 395 17.83 -3.77 0.53
N GLY A 396 18.76 -4.67 0.82
CA GLY A 396 20.20 -4.42 0.70
C GLY A 396 20.75 -4.52 -0.73
N HIS A 397 19.97 -5.07 -1.69
CA HIS A 397 20.41 -5.34 -3.05
C HIS A 397 19.80 -4.36 -4.06
N ALA A 398 20.58 -3.41 -4.56
CA ALA A 398 20.07 -2.29 -5.37
C ALA A 398 19.35 -2.74 -6.65
N SER A 399 19.92 -3.71 -7.41
CA SER A 399 19.29 -4.20 -8.65
C SER A 399 18.03 -5.02 -8.38
N ALA A 400 18.00 -5.84 -7.32
CA ALA A 400 16.82 -6.58 -6.94
C ALA A 400 15.72 -5.65 -6.45
N MET A 401 16.06 -4.62 -5.65
CA MET A 401 15.09 -3.63 -5.18
C MET A 401 14.52 -2.78 -6.32
N SER A 402 15.33 -2.35 -7.29
CA SER A 402 14.79 -1.64 -8.46
C SER A 402 13.87 -2.52 -9.30
N THR A 403 14.21 -3.80 -9.47
CA THR A 403 13.35 -4.76 -10.18
C THR A 403 12.03 -4.98 -9.42
N LYS A 404 12.09 -5.09 -8.10
CA LYS A 404 10.91 -5.18 -7.22
C LYS A 404 10.01 -3.94 -7.38
N VAL A 405 10.56 -2.74 -7.33
CA VAL A 405 9.79 -1.49 -7.52
C VAL A 405 9.13 -1.46 -8.89
N PHE A 406 9.87 -1.84 -9.95
CA PHE A 406 9.34 -1.87 -11.31
C PHE A 406 8.16 -2.85 -11.44
N TRP A 407 8.35 -4.12 -11.01
CA TRP A 407 7.32 -5.14 -11.11
C TRP A 407 6.09 -4.81 -10.26
N ASN A 408 6.28 -4.40 -9.02
CA ASN A 408 5.18 -4.09 -8.11
C ASN A 408 4.35 -2.90 -8.61
N ASN A 409 5.02 -1.90 -9.19
CA ASN A 409 4.33 -0.79 -9.85
C ASN A 409 3.50 -1.26 -11.04
N PHE A 410 4.10 -2.11 -11.90
CA PHE A 410 3.39 -2.69 -13.04
C PHE A 410 2.15 -3.49 -12.60
N ALA A 411 2.28 -4.40 -11.64
CA ALA A 411 1.17 -5.24 -11.16
C ALA A 411 0.09 -4.40 -10.45
N TYR A 412 0.48 -3.44 -9.62
CA TYR A 412 -0.43 -2.54 -8.91
C TYR A 412 -1.36 -1.77 -9.86
N TRP A 413 -0.79 -1.12 -10.88
CA TRP A 413 -1.57 -0.34 -11.86
C TRP A 413 -2.36 -1.22 -12.83
N SER A 414 -1.82 -2.39 -13.18
CA SER A 414 -2.45 -3.29 -14.14
C SER A 414 -3.65 -4.05 -13.58
N PHE A 415 -3.66 -4.33 -12.26
CA PHE A 415 -4.72 -5.11 -11.62
C PHE A 415 -5.38 -4.36 -10.47
N THR A 416 -4.66 -4.03 -9.40
CA THR A 416 -5.23 -3.52 -8.15
C THR A 416 -5.95 -2.17 -8.34
N CYS A 417 -5.32 -1.23 -9.05
CA CYS A 417 -5.94 0.06 -9.36
C CYS A 417 -7.16 -0.10 -10.27
N GLN A 418 -7.08 -0.95 -11.29
CA GLN A 418 -8.23 -1.22 -12.17
C GLN A 418 -9.37 -1.91 -11.42
N TYR A 419 -9.06 -2.88 -10.55
CA TYR A 419 -10.07 -3.52 -9.71
C TYR A 419 -10.87 -2.51 -8.90
N TYR A 420 -10.20 -1.52 -8.31
CA TYR A 420 -10.85 -0.44 -7.57
C TYR A 420 -11.61 0.53 -8.48
N GLN A 421 -10.97 1.06 -9.52
CA GLN A 421 -11.53 2.13 -10.37
C GLN A 421 -12.75 1.68 -11.16
N GLN A 422 -12.75 0.45 -11.64
CA GLN A 422 -13.90 -0.11 -12.38
C GLN A 422 -14.95 -0.72 -11.43
N ASN A 423 -14.81 -0.56 -10.09
CA ASN A 423 -15.71 -1.09 -9.06
C ASN A 423 -15.97 -2.59 -9.20
N LEU A 424 -14.93 -3.38 -9.51
CA LEU A 424 -15.08 -4.81 -9.79
C LEU A 424 -15.55 -5.64 -8.59
N CYS A 425 -15.49 -5.10 -7.37
CA CYS A 425 -16.11 -5.72 -6.20
C CYS A 425 -17.65 -5.87 -6.32
N ARG A 426 -18.30 -5.15 -7.24
CA ARG A 426 -19.74 -5.23 -7.51
C ARG A 426 -20.15 -6.43 -8.34
N LEU A 427 -19.21 -7.02 -9.05
CA LEU A 427 -19.47 -8.13 -9.93
C LEU A 427 -19.95 -9.37 -9.16
N LYS A 428 -20.71 -10.23 -9.86
CA LYS A 428 -21.29 -11.45 -9.33
C LYS A 428 -21.19 -12.57 -10.38
N GLY A 429 -21.38 -13.81 -9.96
CA GLY A 429 -21.44 -14.96 -10.85
C GLY A 429 -20.20 -15.09 -11.74
N ASP A 430 -20.42 -15.40 -13.02
CA ASP A 430 -19.34 -15.71 -13.98
C ASP A 430 -18.41 -14.52 -14.22
N ASP A 431 -18.92 -13.29 -14.20
CA ASP A 431 -18.10 -12.10 -14.41
C ASP A 431 -17.06 -11.91 -13.30
N GLN A 432 -17.46 -12.19 -12.06
CA GLN A 432 -16.53 -12.20 -10.95
C GLN A 432 -15.49 -13.31 -11.07
N LEU A 433 -15.87 -14.50 -11.54
CA LEU A 433 -14.95 -15.60 -11.76
C LEU A 433 -13.91 -15.27 -12.84
N ARG A 434 -14.32 -14.59 -13.93
CA ARG A 434 -13.42 -14.11 -14.99
C ARG A 434 -12.36 -13.15 -14.44
N VAL A 435 -12.76 -12.13 -13.69
CA VAL A 435 -11.84 -11.20 -13.01
C VAL A 435 -10.93 -11.93 -12.02
N GLY A 436 -11.51 -12.84 -11.22
CA GLY A 436 -10.79 -13.63 -10.24
C GLY A 436 -9.71 -14.53 -10.85
N ALA A 437 -9.94 -15.07 -12.06
CA ALA A 437 -8.96 -15.87 -12.78
C ALA A 437 -7.72 -15.03 -13.18
N ILE A 438 -7.94 -13.83 -13.72
CA ILE A 438 -6.85 -12.90 -14.06
C ILE A 438 -6.08 -12.49 -12.79
N GLY A 439 -6.81 -12.15 -11.72
CA GLY A 439 -6.20 -11.76 -10.44
C GLY A 439 -5.33 -12.86 -9.82
N ARG A 440 -5.79 -14.12 -9.85
CA ARG A 440 -4.98 -15.26 -9.40
C ARG A 440 -3.67 -15.37 -10.18
N ARG A 441 -3.72 -15.18 -11.51
CA ARG A 441 -2.51 -15.25 -12.32
C ARG A 441 -1.53 -14.11 -12.02
N PHE A 442 -2.01 -12.88 -11.80
CA PHE A 442 -1.17 -11.79 -11.32
C PHE A 442 -0.52 -12.10 -9.97
N LEU A 443 -1.28 -12.69 -9.05
CA LEU A 443 -0.76 -13.12 -7.73
C LEU A 443 0.35 -14.18 -7.87
N GLU A 444 0.12 -15.20 -8.68
CA GLU A 444 1.13 -16.24 -8.95
C GLU A 444 2.42 -15.66 -9.53
N LEU A 445 2.30 -14.80 -10.56
CA LEU A 445 3.46 -14.15 -11.17
C LEU A 445 4.20 -13.25 -10.19
N THR A 446 3.47 -12.53 -9.34
CA THR A 446 4.09 -11.70 -8.29
C THR A 446 4.86 -12.55 -7.29
N SER A 447 4.28 -13.67 -6.84
CA SER A 447 4.98 -14.61 -5.94
C SER A 447 6.23 -15.20 -6.58
N HIS A 448 6.18 -15.51 -7.88
CA HIS A 448 7.34 -15.99 -8.64
C HIS A 448 8.45 -14.94 -8.75
N VAL A 449 8.09 -13.68 -9.05
CA VAL A 449 9.05 -12.59 -9.12
C VAL A 449 9.68 -12.34 -7.75
N GLU A 450 8.91 -12.32 -6.67
CA GLU A 450 9.45 -12.15 -5.31
C GLU A 450 10.43 -13.29 -4.94
N LEU A 451 10.10 -14.54 -5.27
CA LEU A 451 11.00 -15.69 -5.08
C LEU A 451 12.30 -15.55 -5.89
N LEU A 452 12.18 -15.11 -7.15
CA LEU A 452 13.33 -14.84 -8.03
C LEU A 452 14.27 -13.80 -7.42
N LEU A 453 13.70 -12.66 -7.00
CA LEU A 453 14.47 -11.54 -6.43
C LEU A 453 15.13 -11.91 -5.11
N HIS A 454 14.43 -12.62 -4.23
CA HIS A 454 14.98 -13.15 -3.00
C HIS A 454 16.17 -14.08 -3.28
N THR A 455 15.97 -15.06 -4.16
CA THR A 455 17.01 -16.04 -4.49
C THR A 455 18.22 -15.36 -5.13
N TRP A 456 17.99 -14.42 -6.05
CA TRP A 456 19.05 -13.64 -6.66
C TRP A 456 19.83 -12.82 -5.62
N ALA A 457 19.16 -12.09 -4.75
CA ALA A 457 19.82 -11.28 -3.72
C ALA A 457 20.68 -12.14 -2.77
N CYS A 458 20.19 -13.35 -2.39
CA CYS A 458 20.95 -14.28 -1.56
C CYS A 458 22.15 -14.90 -2.30
N MET A 459 22.02 -15.18 -3.60
CA MET A 459 23.09 -15.79 -4.39
C MET A 459 24.20 -14.80 -4.78
N ALA A 460 23.87 -13.55 -5.02
CA ALA A 460 24.79 -12.56 -5.57
C ALA A 460 24.69 -11.22 -4.85
N PRO A 461 25.25 -11.11 -3.64
CA PRO A 461 25.31 -9.83 -2.93
C PRO A 461 25.94 -8.76 -3.83
N GLU A 462 25.23 -7.66 -4.05
CA GLU A 462 25.68 -6.58 -4.92
C GLU A 462 26.39 -5.49 -4.11
N ARG A 463 27.44 -4.91 -4.69
CA ARG A 463 28.02 -3.68 -4.14
C ARG A 463 27.16 -2.49 -4.54
N PRO A 464 26.86 -1.56 -3.61
CA PRO A 464 26.17 -0.31 -3.92
C PRO A 464 26.87 0.45 -5.05
N ARG A 465 26.09 1.10 -5.91
CA ARG A 465 26.60 1.93 -7.02
C ARG A 465 25.79 3.22 -7.14
N PRO A 466 26.42 4.34 -7.50
CA PRO A 466 25.74 5.63 -7.64
C PRO A 466 24.97 5.70 -8.97
N VAL A 467 23.76 5.15 -9.00
CA VAL A 467 22.89 5.14 -10.17
C VAL A 467 21.54 5.75 -9.81
N PHE A 468 21.07 6.71 -10.61
CA PHE A 468 19.69 7.16 -10.56
C PHE A 468 18.83 6.29 -11.47
N LEU A 469 17.90 5.55 -10.88
CA LEU A 469 16.96 4.68 -11.58
C LEU A 469 15.57 5.34 -11.57
N GLN A 470 15.07 5.61 -12.75
CA GLN A 470 13.81 6.31 -12.92
C GLN A 470 12.63 5.38 -12.68
N ALA A 471 11.90 5.63 -11.59
CA ALA A 471 10.68 4.90 -11.27
C ALA A 471 9.61 5.90 -10.80
N PRO A 472 8.35 5.66 -11.08
CA PRO A 472 7.71 4.68 -11.94
C PRO A 472 7.33 5.22 -13.33
N ALA A 473 7.52 6.51 -13.61
CA ALA A 473 6.80 7.22 -14.67
C ALA A 473 7.47 7.19 -16.06
N PHE A 474 8.67 6.67 -16.19
CA PHE A 474 9.41 6.80 -17.46
C PHE A 474 9.23 5.64 -18.45
N PRO A 475 9.16 4.36 -18.07
CA PRO A 475 8.86 3.29 -19.00
C PRO A 475 7.46 3.44 -19.60
N SER A 476 7.32 3.32 -20.93
CA SER A 476 6.02 3.52 -21.61
C SER A 476 4.93 2.58 -21.09
N VAL A 477 5.31 1.37 -20.72
CA VAL A 477 4.40 0.38 -20.14
C VAL A 477 3.79 0.83 -18.80
N LEU A 478 4.51 1.61 -18.00
CA LEU A 478 4.02 2.17 -16.74
C LEU A 478 3.22 3.46 -16.98
N ILE A 479 3.68 4.32 -17.90
CA ILE A 479 2.96 5.55 -18.28
C ILE A 479 1.58 5.20 -18.82
N ASP A 480 1.49 4.20 -19.72
CA ASP A 480 0.22 3.71 -20.26
C ASP A 480 -0.75 3.28 -19.15
N ALA A 481 -0.26 2.53 -18.16
CA ALA A 481 -1.07 2.11 -17.01
C ALA A 481 -1.58 3.28 -16.16
N HIS A 482 -0.74 4.29 -15.92
CA HIS A 482 -1.11 5.48 -15.13
C HIS A 482 -2.14 6.36 -15.86
N THR A 483 -1.99 6.54 -17.16
CA THR A 483 -2.92 7.36 -17.96
C THR A 483 -4.27 6.67 -18.18
N THR A 484 -4.27 5.34 -18.24
CA THR A 484 -5.48 4.54 -18.49
C THR A 484 -6.34 4.37 -17.23
N VAL A 485 -5.78 4.53 -16.04
CA VAL A 485 -6.49 4.24 -14.77
C VAL A 485 -7.79 5.03 -14.61
N ALA A 486 -7.84 6.29 -15.05
CA ALA A 486 -9.03 7.14 -14.96
C ALA A 486 -10.07 6.88 -16.07
N THR A 487 -9.74 6.05 -17.06
CA THR A 487 -10.62 5.74 -18.19
C THR A 487 -11.75 4.84 -17.73
N LYS A 488 -13.00 5.26 -17.94
CA LYS A 488 -14.17 4.40 -17.72
C LYS A 488 -14.23 3.38 -18.84
N MET A 489 -14.35 2.13 -18.48
CA MET A 489 -14.41 0.99 -19.37
C MET A 489 -15.64 0.14 -19.08
N THR A 490 -16.22 -0.46 -20.10
CA THR A 490 -17.17 -1.56 -19.94
C THR A 490 -16.46 -2.77 -19.29
N LEU A 491 -17.23 -3.76 -18.85
CA LEU A 491 -16.63 -4.97 -18.28
C LEU A 491 -15.74 -5.71 -19.29
N ASP A 492 -16.20 -5.87 -20.53
CA ASP A 492 -15.44 -6.57 -21.57
C ASP A 492 -14.16 -5.81 -21.96
N GLU A 493 -14.20 -4.48 -22.03
CA GLU A 493 -13.00 -3.65 -22.20
C GLU A 493 -12.04 -3.77 -21.04
N THR A 494 -12.55 -3.80 -19.80
CA THR A 494 -11.74 -3.98 -18.58
C THR A 494 -11.05 -5.33 -18.57
N LEU A 495 -11.78 -6.41 -18.87
CA LEU A 495 -11.22 -7.76 -18.94
C LEU A 495 -10.18 -7.88 -20.06
N ALA A 496 -10.47 -7.33 -21.25
CA ALA A 496 -9.53 -7.31 -22.35
C ALA A 496 -8.27 -6.50 -22.01
N TYR A 497 -8.41 -5.37 -21.32
CA TYR A 497 -7.28 -4.59 -20.83
C TYR A 497 -6.44 -5.38 -19.84
N MET A 498 -7.05 -5.95 -18.79
CA MET A 498 -6.35 -6.73 -17.77
C MET A 498 -5.65 -7.95 -18.37
N GLN A 499 -6.27 -8.62 -19.34
CA GLN A 499 -5.67 -9.76 -20.03
C GLN A 499 -4.42 -9.35 -20.83
N ARG A 500 -4.48 -8.24 -21.57
CA ARG A 500 -3.31 -7.69 -22.27
C ARG A 500 -2.18 -7.33 -21.29
N ARG A 501 -2.53 -6.75 -20.14
CA ARG A 501 -1.54 -6.42 -19.12
C ARG A 501 -0.88 -7.68 -18.55
N LEU A 502 -1.65 -8.76 -18.37
CA LEU A 502 -1.12 -10.04 -17.93
C LEU A 502 -0.10 -10.61 -18.95
N GLU A 503 -0.42 -10.56 -20.24
CA GLU A 503 0.49 -10.98 -21.33
C GLU A 503 1.77 -10.13 -21.36
N GLN A 504 1.65 -8.82 -21.22
CA GLN A 504 2.80 -7.92 -21.07
C GLN A 504 3.63 -8.25 -19.83
N GLY A 505 2.98 -8.61 -18.71
CA GLY A 505 3.65 -9.04 -17.48
C GLY A 505 4.52 -10.30 -17.69
N LEU A 506 4.01 -11.27 -18.42
CA LEU A 506 4.79 -12.46 -18.79
C LEU A 506 6.04 -12.12 -19.63
N GLU A 507 5.90 -11.22 -20.60
CA GLU A 507 7.05 -10.75 -21.41
C GLU A 507 8.06 -9.96 -20.55
N ILE A 508 7.58 -9.09 -19.64
CA ILE A 508 8.43 -8.35 -18.69
C ILE A 508 9.23 -9.30 -17.81
N ILE A 509 8.60 -10.35 -17.26
CA ILE A 509 9.30 -11.35 -16.45
C ILE A 509 10.39 -12.05 -17.26
N GLY A 510 10.13 -12.41 -18.51
CA GLY A 510 11.13 -12.97 -19.41
C GLY A 510 12.33 -12.04 -19.60
N GLU A 511 12.11 -10.75 -19.80
CA GLU A 511 13.18 -9.75 -19.93
C GLU A 511 13.94 -9.53 -18.61
N ILE A 512 13.25 -9.55 -17.45
CA ILE A 512 13.88 -9.49 -16.13
C ILE A 512 14.81 -10.72 -15.92
N VAL A 513 14.30 -11.92 -16.20
CA VAL A 513 15.07 -13.16 -16.05
C VAL A 513 16.30 -13.16 -16.97
N LEU A 514 16.11 -12.80 -18.25
CA LEU A 514 17.23 -12.68 -19.20
C LEU A 514 18.31 -11.73 -18.69
N ARG A 515 17.91 -10.58 -18.13
CA ARG A 515 18.80 -9.59 -17.55
C ARG A 515 19.59 -10.16 -16.37
N ILE A 516 18.92 -10.84 -15.43
CA ILE A 516 19.53 -11.43 -14.25
C ILE A 516 20.56 -12.49 -14.65
N VAL A 517 20.20 -13.35 -15.60
CA VAL A 517 21.11 -14.39 -16.12
C VAL A 517 22.33 -13.78 -16.80
N GLN A 518 22.17 -12.70 -17.56
CA GLN A 518 23.30 -11.97 -18.16
C GLN A 518 24.23 -11.36 -17.10
N GLU A 519 23.70 -10.91 -15.97
CA GLU A 519 24.52 -10.38 -14.87
C GLU A 519 25.25 -11.49 -14.10
N LEU A 520 24.62 -12.65 -13.89
CA LEU A 520 25.18 -13.77 -13.12
C LEU A 520 26.17 -14.61 -13.92
N GLY A 521 26.03 -14.70 -15.24
CA GLY A 521 26.69 -15.65 -16.11
C GLY A 521 25.98 -17.02 -16.13
N ASP A 522 26.37 -17.87 -17.10
CA ASP A 522 25.61 -19.06 -17.48
C ASP A 522 25.43 -20.07 -16.34
N GLU A 523 26.49 -20.43 -15.61
CA GLU A 523 26.41 -21.43 -14.54
C GLU A 523 25.52 -20.98 -13.39
N ARG A 524 25.75 -19.77 -12.87
CA ARG A 524 24.95 -19.24 -11.74
C ARG A 524 23.54 -18.86 -12.18
N GLY A 525 23.38 -18.40 -13.42
CA GLY A 525 22.07 -18.15 -14.00
C GLY A 525 21.23 -19.44 -14.09
N LYS A 526 21.85 -20.55 -14.55
CA LYS A 526 21.21 -21.87 -14.58
C LYS A 526 20.83 -22.34 -13.19
N GLU A 527 21.76 -22.25 -12.22
CA GLU A 527 21.49 -22.58 -10.81
C GLU A 527 20.30 -21.79 -10.25
N LEU A 528 20.24 -20.47 -10.52
CA LEU A 528 19.11 -19.63 -10.10
C LEU A 528 17.78 -20.14 -10.67
N LEU A 529 17.73 -20.40 -11.99
CA LEU A 529 16.49 -20.83 -12.67
C LEU A 529 16.00 -22.22 -12.20
N GLU A 530 16.92 -23.12 -11.89
CA GLU A 530 16.61 -24.42 -11.30
C GLU A 530 16.05 -24.27 -9.88
N ARG A 531 16.68 -23.44 -9.03
CA ARG A 531 16.22 -23.18 -7.66
C ARG A 531 14.81 -22.60 -7.61
N VAL A 532 14.46 -21.70 -8.52
CA VAL A 532 13.12 -21.09 -8.58
C VAL A 532 12.13 -21.87 -9.44
N GLN A 533 12.54 -23.01 -10.01
CA GLN A 533 11.72 -23.84 -10.91
C GLN A 533 11.10 -23.04 -12.08
N PHE A 534 11.88 -22.17 -12.69
CA PHE A 534 11.43 -21.20 -13.71
C PHE A 534 10.62 -21.86 -14.85
N VAL A 535 10.97 -23.06 -15.27
CA VAL A 535 10.27 -23.82 -16.33
C VAL A 535 8.76 -23.98 -16.06
N THR A 536 8.36 -24.02 -14.79
CA THR A 536 6.94 -24.20 -14.40
C THR A 536 6.10 -22.93 -14.50
N TRP A 537 6.72 -21.76 -14.72
CA TRP A 537 6.00 -20.47 -14.66
C TRP A 537 5.17 -20.15 -15.91
N GLY A 538 5.43 -20.85 -17.02
CA GLY A 538 4.79 -20.58 -18.31
C GLY A 538 5.13 -19.20 -18.86
N VAL A 539 6.35 -18.71 -18.60
CA VAL A 539 6.88 -17.45 -19.10
C VAL A 539 7.51 -17.70 -20.47
N PRO A 540 7.12 -16.97 -21.53
CA PRO A 540 7.72 -17.13 -22.85
C PRO A 540 9.18 -16.63 -22.85
N VAL A 541 10.04 -17.31 -23.59
CA VAL A 541 11.40 -16.80 -23.83
C VAL A 541 11.33 -15.49 -24.60
N PRO A 542 12.08 -14.44 -24.16
CA PRO A 542 12.06 -13.14 -24.84
C PRO A 542 12.44 -13.26 -26.33
N ARG A 543 11.62 -12.67 -27.19
CA ARG A 543 11.85 -12.69 -28.64
C ARG A 543 12.95 -11.71 -29.02
N ARG A 544 13.73 -12.03 -30.09
CA ARG A 544 14.66 -11.07 -30.67
C ARG A 544 13.87 -9.94 -31.34
N ARG A 545 14.43 -8.72 -31.38
CA ARG A 545 13.81 -7.54 -32.03
C ARG A 545 13.38 -7.83 -33.47
N THR A 546 14.21 -8.52 -34.24
CA THR A 546 13.91 -8.95 -35.61
C THR A 546 12.69 -9.86 -35.73
N GLN A 547 12.42 -10.67 -34.69
CA GLN A 547 11.22 -11.53 -34.66
C GLN A 547 9.96 -10.74 -34.31
N LEU A 548 10.06 -9.66 -33.52
CA LEU A 548 8.95 -8.75 -33.23
C LEU A 548 8.57 -7.91 -34.45
N GLU A 549 9.54 -7.49 -35.24
CA GLU A 549 9.33 -6.73 -36.49
C GLU A 549 8.64 -7.56 -37.59
N SER A 550 8.77 -8.88 -37.54
CA SER A 550 8.13 -9.81 -38.49
C SER A 550 6.69 -10.20 -38.11
N LEU A 551 6.17 -9.79 -36.97
CA LEU A 551 4.80 -10.08 -36.58
C LEU A 551 3.77 -9.29 -37.39
N PRO A 552 2.55 -9.85 -37.64
CA PRO A 552 1.47 -9.13 -38.26
C PRO A 552 1.14 -7.81 -37.57
N SER A 553 0.72 -6.80 -38.34
CA SER A 553 0.46 -5.44 -37.80
C SER A 553 -0.60 -5.40 -36.68
N ILE A 554 -1.53 -6.36 -36.65
CA ILE A 554 -2.55 -6.50 -35.59
C ILE A 554 -1.91 -6.95 -34.30
N GLU A 555 -1.02 -7.93 -34.32
CA GLU A 555 -0.29 -8.39 -33.12
C GLU A 555 0.67 -7.32 -32.59
N ARG A 556 1.28 -6.52 -33.47
CA ARG A 556 2.14 -5.39 -33.09
C ARG A 556 1.39 -4.26 -32.37
N ARG A 557 0.10 -4.02 -32.68
CA ARG A 557 -0.71 -2.97 -32.04
C ARG A 557 -1.05 -3.30 -30.59
N HIS A 558 -1.04 -4.56 -30.21
CA HIS A 558 -1.36 -5.01 -28.85
C HIS A 558 -0.12 -5.26 -27.99
N ARG A 559 1.07 -5.25 -28.58
CA ARG A 559 2.35 -5.36 -27.87
C ARG A 559 3.00 -3.99 -27.85
N LEU A 560 3.44 -3.56 -26.68
CA LEU A 560 4.32 -2.38 -26.62
C LEU A 560 5.57 -2.71 -27.44
N PRO A 561 5.92 -1.90 -28.43
CA PRO A 561 6.95 -2.28 -29.42
C PRO A 561 8.35 -2.43 -28.84
N ASP A 562 8.55 -2.22 -27.52
CA ASP A 562 9.89 -2.20 -26.94
C ASP A 562 9.91 -2.47 -25.42
N LEU A 563 9.26 -3.56 -24.97
CA LEU A 563 9.27 -3.95 -23.55
C LEU A 563 10.70 -4.17 -23.02
N ALA A 564 11.61 -4.71 -23.84
CA ALA A 564 13.02 -4.85 -23.48
C ALA A 564 13.67 -3.50 -23.17
N ARG A 565 13.38 -2.47 -23.98
CA ARG A 565 13.87 -1.10 -23.74
C ARG A 565 13.21 -0.48 -22.51
N ASP A 566 11.93 -0.72 -22.29
CA ASP A 566 11.22 -0.23 -21.11
C ASP A 566 11.77 -0.86 -19.81
N VAL A 567 12.06 -2.16 -19.83
CA VAL A 567 12.75 -2.84 -18.72
C VAL A 567 14.13 -2.24 -18.49
N GLU A 568 14.92 -2.03 -19.56
CA GLU A 568 16.26 -1.41 -19.46
C GLU A 568 16.19 0.04 -18.91
N ARG A 569 15.22 0.84 -19.35
CA ARG A 569 15.01 2.20 -18.85
C ARG A 569 14.62 2.23 -17.37
N GLY A 570 13.75 1.30 -16.95
CA GLY A 570 13.30 1.21 -15.57
C GLY A 570 14.33 0.64 -14.60
N LEU A 571 15.24 -0.20 -15.08
CA LEU A 571 16.21 -0.94 -14.25
C LEU A 571 17.66 -0.47 -14.43
N GLY A 572 17.91 0.47 -15.34
CA GLY A 572 19.23 0.95 -15.69
C GLY A 572 20.03 -0.03 -16.59
N PRO A 573 21.28 0.22 -16.93
CA PRO A 573 22.09 -0.60 -17.86
C PRO A 573 22.41 -1.97 -17.26
N VAL A 574 22.36 -3.01 -18.11
CA VAL A 574 22.78 -4.37 -17.75
C VAL A 574 24.29 -4.44 -17.53
N ARG A 575 24.72 -5.01 -16.43
CA ARG A 575 26.13 -5.46 -16.27
C ARG A 575 26.27 -6.82 -16.95
N ARG A 576 26.86 -6.83 -18.11
CA ARG A 576 27.13 -8.09 -18.82
C ARG A 576 28.31 -8.79 -18.18
N HIS A 577 28.12 -10.02 -17.71
CA HIS A 577 29.22 -10.91 -17.41
C HIS A 577 29.90 -11.31 -18.75
N ALA A 578 31.22 -11.38 -18.78
CA ALA A 578 31.96 -11.70 -20.01
C ALA A 578 31.58 -13.05 -20.65
N ALA A 579 31.05 -13.97 -19.82
CA ALA A 579 30.59 -15.31 -20.25
C ALA A 579 29.12 -15.36 -20.67
N ALA A 580 28.32 -14.30 -20.51
CA ALA A 580 26.86 -14.32 -20.72
C ALA A 580 26.42 -14.17 -22.19
N ALA A 581 27.23 -14.60 -23.15
CA ALA A 581 26.90 -14.46 -24.56
C ALA A 581 25.68 -15.29 -25.02
N LEU A 582 25.28 -16.32 -24.23
CA LEU A 582 24.30 -17.34 -24.59
C LEU A 582 23.05 -17.40 -23.70
N ALA A 583 22.85 -16.43 -22.82
CA ALA A 583 21.74 -16.44 -21.86
C ALA A 583 20.36 -16.71 -22.50
N ARG A 584 20.12 -16.23 -23.71
CA ARG A 584 18.87 -16.47 -24.45
C ARG A 584 18.73 -17.92 -24.93
N ASP A 585 19.82 -18.49 -25.42
CA ASP A 585 19.84 -19.89 -25.91
C ASP A 585 19.71 -20.86 -24.72
N MET A 586 20.26 -20.49 -23.56
CA MET A 586 20.07 -21.21 -22.31
C MET A 586 18.60 -21.18 -21.83
N LEU A 587 17.92 -20.01 -21.89
CA LEU A 587 16.51 -19.91 -21.57
C LEU A 587 15.64 -20.73 -22.52
N VAL A 588 15.97 -20.78 -23.80
CA VAL A 588 15.30 -21.66 -24.79
C VAL A 588 15.48 -23.12 -24.41
N SER A 589 16.69 -23.54 -24.05
CA SER A 589 16.99 -24.90 -23.61
C SER A 589 16.23 -25.32 -22.35
N ILE A 590 16.10 -24.41 -21.37
CA ILE A 590 15.38 -24.67 -20.12
C ILE A 590 13.85 -24.66 -20.31
N ALA A 591 13.33 -23.82 -21.20
CA ALA A 591 11.90 -23.71 -21.47
C ALA A 591 11.38 -24.76 -22.49
N GLY A 592 12.26 -25.40 -23.24
CA GLY A 592 11.95 -26.40 -24.27
C GLY A 592 12.07 -27.87 -23.84
N GLY A 593 12.52 -28.13 -22.61
CA GLY A 593 12.53 -29.43 -21.99
C GLY A 593 11.28 -29.66 -21.15
#